data_a5d5313fc624017d4fecf4d8a13d8eaf
#
_entry.id   a5d5313fc624017d4fecf4d8a13d8eaf
#
_cell.length_a   1.000
_cell.length_b   1.000
_cell.length_c   1.000
_cell.angle_alpha   90.00
_cell.angle_beta   90.00
_cell.angle_gamma   90.00
#
_symmetry.space_group_name_H-M   'P 1'
#
loop_
_entity.id
_entity.type
_entity.pdbx_description
1 polymer ?
#
loop_
_entity_poly.entity_id
_entity_poly.type
_entity_poly.pdbx_seq_one_letter_code
_entity_poly.pdbx_strand_id
1 'polypeptide(L)'
;MHKKVLSFILCFALMTSGCLEGSTPDMDGDGIQDSEDLDIDGDGWSNSEELNCTSDPNDGEVTPIDTDGDSQCDPNDLDDDGDSWSDAEEGRCGTDPVDSESVPDDLDGDMECDEWDDDSDGDDLPNEWELERGFDPMDPNDFISCHGEAKYCLRTYDDFTFAETHNAYSTIEDQVLVGVNHYTGLQRQWDDGIRAFMVDSHHSHYDHTSKEDVRFCHSTGQFFHPCNFGEVDALEWMRMLNSLMNNSSGDVVTLLIENYVPASHLSFLFNETGMKDRIYTHTLGDEWPSLGDLVIHGKNLIVFWEQSQHDEYPWLHDFGTFGWTTNYAESSKDEMTCTVHRGDGSQPVWHLNNWLSSIYGLPDPILANDVNEYETLLNRSLQCWEEMDNRPTFVAVDYWEEGEVTNVTITLNKMSHWSDEVPEHP
;
A
#
# COMPACT_ATOMS: atom_id res chain seq x y z
N MET A 1 -108.22 6.47 57.28
CA MET A 1 -107.33 7.61 57.21
C MET A 1 -105.93 7.10 56.72
N HIS A 2 -105.58 7.45 55.59
CA HIS A 2 -104.33 7.50 54.89
C HIS A 2 -103.09 7.03 55.53
N LYS A 3 -102.48 6.00 54.97
CA LYS A 3 -101.08 5.71 54.79
C LYS A 3 -100.83 4.20 54.74
N LYS A 4 -101.12 3.54 53.68
CA LYS A 4 -100.55 2.19 53.38
C LYS A 4 -100.88 1.74 51.95
N VAL A 5 -100.56 2.52 50.96
CA VAL A 5 -100.66 2.09 49.55
C VAL A 5 -99.47 2.52 48.71
N LEU A 6 -98.33 2.77 49.35
CA LEU A 6 -97.12 3.20 48.57
C LEU A 6 -95.85 2.34 48.78
N SER A 7 -96.05 1.10 49.25
CA SER A 7 -94.89 0.25 49.53
C SER A 7 -94.86 -1.06 48.71
N PHE A 8 -95.66 -1.24 47.70
CA PHE A 8 -95.79 -2.48 46.95
C PHE A 8 -95.49 -2.35 45.43
N ILE A 9 -95.16 -1.14 44.96
CA ILE A 9 -94.79 -0.92 43.53
C ILE A 9 -93.29 -0.70 43.33
N LEU A 10 -92.49 -0.61 44.40
CA LEU A 10 -91.03 -0.38 44.29
C LEU A 10 -90.20 -1.66 44.34
N CYS A 11 -90.80 -2.85 44.55
CA CYS A 11 -90.11 -4.11 44.60
C CYS A 11 -90.18 -4.97 43.32
N PHE A 12 -90.94 -4.53 42.28
CA PHE A 12 -91.05 -5.27 41.02
C PHE A 12 -90.35 -4.63 39.83
N ALA A 13 -89.71 -3.48 40.06
CA ALA A 13 -88.88 -2.78 39.04
C ALA A 13 -87.36 -3.03 39.16
N LEU A 14 -87.00 -3.92 40.09
CA LEU A 14 -85.54 -4.23 40.32
C LEU A 14 -85.13 -5.66 39.98
N MET A 15 -85.98 -6.42 39.28
CA MET A 15 -85.65 -7.77 38.86
C MET A 15 -85.59 -7.98 37.34
N THR A 16 -85.39 -6.93 36.55
CA THR A 16 -85.16 -7.07 35.08
C THR A 16 -84.05 -6.17 34.58
N SER A 17 -83.04 -5.82 35.41
CA SER A 17 -81.71 -5.49 34.91
C SER A 17 -80.91 -6.80 34.91
N GLY A 18 -81.18 -7.70 34.00
CA GLY A 18 -80.24 -8.62 33.55
C GLY A 18 -79.02 -7.84 33.10
N CYS A 19 -77.90 -8.03 33.73
CA CYS A 19 -76.64 -7.65 33.18
C CYS A 19 -76.54 -8.24 31.76
N LEU A 20 -76.74 -7.40 30.75
CA LEU A 20 -76.04 -7.55 29.51
C LEU A 20 -74.59 -7.34 29.88
N GLU A 21 -73.87 -8.40 30.28
CA GLU A 21 -72.46 -8.48 30.06
C GLU A 21 -72.30 -8.40 28.52
N GLY A 22 -72.04 -7.18 28.04
CA GLY A 22 -71.54 -7.01 26.71
C GLY A 22 -70.24 -7.81 26.69
N SER A 23 -70.25 -8.91 25.98
CA SER A 23 -68.98 -9.55 25.65
C SER A 23 -68.13 -8.48 25.02
N THR A 24 -67.02 -8.13 25.66
CA THR A 24 -65.98 -7.31 25.04
C THR A 24 -65.50 -8.06 23.81
N PRO A 25 -65.28 -7.39 22.72
CA PRO A 25 -64.76 -8.05 21.51
C PRO A 25 -63.47 -8.82 21.83
N ASP A 26 -63.36 -10.02 21.28
CA ASP A 26 -62.25 -10.94 21.36
C ASP A 26 -62.27 -11.66 19.98
N MET A 27 -61.49 -11.07 19.04
CA MET A 27 -61.64 -11.35 17.60
C MET A 27 -61.09 -12.70 17.23
N ASP A 28 -59.91 -13.06 17.71
CA ASP A 28 -59.22 -14.35 17.43
C ASP A 28 -59.70 -15.46 18.38
N GLY A 29 -60.31 -15.09 19.53
CA GLY A 29 -60.88 -16.07 20.48
C GLY A 29 -59.88 -16.69 21.44
N ASP A 30 -58.76 -16.03 21.66
CA ASP A 30 -57.65 -16.48 22.53
C ASP A 30 -57.94 -16.24 24.04
N GLY A 31 -58.91 -15.37 24.34
CA GLY A 31 -59.37 -15.02 25.70
C GLY A 31 -58.80 -13.67 26.20
N ILE A 32 -58.08 -12.94 25.39
CA ILE A 32 -57.67 -11.57 25.61
C ILE A 32 -58.67 -10.67 24.88
N GLN A 33 -59.01 -9.50 25.47
CA GLN A 33 -59.94 -8.57 24.82
C GLN A 33 -59.16 -7.74 23.80
N ASP A 34 -59.76 -7.42 22.63
CA ASP A 34 -59.14 -6.63 21.57
C ASP A 34 -58.46 -5.34 22.06
N SER A 35 -59.01 -4.72 23.15
CA SER A 35 -58.42 -3.48 23.71
C SER A 35 -57.15 -3.68 24.53
N GLU A 36 -56.83 -4.90 24.90
CA GLU A 36 -55.67 -5.31 25.69
C GLU A 36 -54.78 -6.32 24.91
N ASP A 37 -55.26 -6.71 23.71
CA ASP A 37 -54.57 -7.64 22.85
C ASP A 37 -53.49 -6.96 22.03
N LEU A 38 -52.35 -7.65 21.92
CA LEU A 38 -51.21 -7.20 21.11
C LEU A 38 -51.24 -7.77 19.69
N ASP A 39 -52.10 -8.77 19.44
CA ASP A 39 -52.30 -9.47 18.16
C ASP A 39 -53.79 -9.80 18.04
N ILE A 40 -54.60 -8.76 17.68
CA ILE A 40 -56.08 -8.77 17.77
C ILE A 40 -56.73 -9.84 16.89
N ASP A 41 -56.15 -10.15 15.74
CA ASP A 41 -56.72 -11.10 14.78
C ASP A 41 -56.04 -12.46 14.80
N GLY A 42 -54.92 -12.59 15.57
CA GLY A 42 -54.27 -13.87 15.87
C GLY A 42 -53.48 -14.45 14.72
N ASP A 43 -52.98 -13.62 13.80
CA ASP A 43 -52.23 -14.08 12.63
C ASP A 43 -50.73 -14.31 12.90
N GLY A 44 -50.24 -13.86 14.08
CA GLY A 44 -48.88 -14.01 14.54
C GLY A 44 -48.03 -12.74 14.41
N TRP A 45 -48.56 -11.69 13.81
CA TRP A 45 -47.97 -10.36 13.81
C TRP A 45 -48.60 -9.49 14.91
N SER A 46 -47.83 -8.66 15.53
CA SER A 46 -48.42 -7.75 16.50
C SER A 46 -49.11 -6.58 15.81
N ASN A 47 -50.21 -6.03 16.41
CA ASN A 47 -50.91 -4.84 15.89
C ASN A 47 -49.96 -3.69 15.55
N SER A 48 -48.86 -3.54 16.29
CA SER A 48 -47.87 -2.47 16.05
C SER A 48 -46.95 -2.75 14.88
N GLU A 49 -46.57 -4.01 14.65
CA GLU A 49 -45.80 -4.45 13.50
C GLU A 49 -46.63 -4.29 12.24
N GLU A 50 -47.87 -4.77 12.24
CA GLU A 50 -48.78 -4.64 11.11
C GLU A 50 -49.03 -3.18 10.70
N LEU A 51 -49.29 -2.27 11.68
CA LEU A 51 -49.41 -0.84 11.39
C LEU A 51 -48.12 -0.24 10.79
N ASN A 52 -46.97 -0.68 11.23
CA ASN A 52 -45.68 -0.24 10.67
C ASN A 52 -45.47 -0.83 9.28
N CYS A 53 -45.96 -2.03 9.03
CA CYS A 53 -45.86 -2.77 7.78
C CYS A 53 -46.99 -2.53 6.80
N THR A 54 -47.93 -1.63 7.15
CA THR A 54 -49.08 -1.23 6.32
C THR A 54 -50.11 -2.34 6.09
N SER A 55 -50.22 -3.34 7.00
CA SER A 55 -51.33 -4.31 7.05
C SER A 55 -52.42 -3.87 8.02
N ASP A 56 -53.52 -4.62 8.08
CA ASP A 56 -54.72 -4.29 8.93
C ASP A 56 -54.74 -5.20 10.16
N PRO A 57 -54.49 -4.69 11.38
CA PRO A 57 -54.44 -5.48 12.61
C PRO A 57 -55.79 -6.10 13.03
N ASN A 58 -56.78 -6.05 12.18
CA ASN A 58 -58.10 -6.65 12.41
C ASN A 58 -58.50 -7.62 11.29
N ASP A 59 -57.61 -8.00 10.43
CA ASP A 59 -57.90 -8.91 9.32
C ASP A 59 -56.79 -9.97 9.15
N GLY A 60 -56.85 -11.02 9.94
CA GLY A 60 -55.89 -12.12 9.93
C GLY A 60 -55.75 -12.93 8.61
N GLU A 61 -56.48 -12.50 7.56
CA GLU A 61 -56.19 -12.98 6.19
C GLU A 61 -55.22 -12.07 5.43
N VAL A 62 -54.78 -10.93 6.04
CA VAL A 62 -53.91 -9.89 5.44
C VAL A 62 -52.66 -9.71 6.29
N THR A 63 -51.72 -10.60 6.22
CA THR A 63 -50.43 -10.50 6.88
C THR A 63 -49.51 -9.50 6.20
N PRO A 64 -48.56 -8.85 6.93
CA PRO A 64 -47.44 -8.13 6.31
C PRO A 64 -46.71 -8.97 5.26
N ILE A 65 -46.19 -8.29 4.24
CA ILE A 65 -45.26 -8.94 3.30
C ILE A 65 -43.94 -9.11 4.02
N ASP A 66 -43.43 -10.32 4.05
CA ASP A 66 -42.20 -10.77 4.67
C ASP A 66 -41.60 -11.83 3.70
N THR A 67 -40.74 -11.34 2.81
CA THR A 67 -40.32 -12.11 1.63
C THR A 67 -39.37 -13.23 2.00
N ASP A 68 -38.45 -13.01 2.94
CA ASP A 68 -37.48 -14.03 3.39
C ASP A 68 -37.97 -14.86 4.59
N GLY A 69 -39.03 -14.40 5.30
CA GLY A 69 -39.66 -15.11 6.42
C GLY A 69 -38.92 -14.97 7.74
N ASP A 70 -38.16 -13.92 7.94
CA ASP A 70 -37.37 -13.69 9.17
C ASP A 70 -38.18 -13.02 10.28
N SER A 71 -39.45 -12.62 10.00
CA SER A 71 -40.37 -11.88 10.86
C SER A 71 -40.11 -10.38 10.92
N GLN A 72 -39.42 -9.84 9.94
CA GLN A 72 -39.34 -8.42 9.66
C GLN A 72 -40.04 -8.19 8.31
N CYS A 73 -40.92 -7.23 8.19
CA CYS A 73 -41.63 -7.02 6.92
C CYS A 73 -40.79 -6.16 5.96
N ASP A 74 -40.92 -6.40 4.65
CA ASP A 74 -40.21 -5.73 3.59
C ASP A 74 -40.09 -4.21 3.76
N PRO A 75 -41.15 -3.42 4.14
CA PRO A 75 -40.96 -1.98 4.35
C PRO A 75 -40.05 -1.56 5.49
N ASN A 76 -39.66 -2.45 6.37
CA ASN A 76 -38.84 -2.22 7.54
C ASN A 76 -37.56 -3.10 7.53
N ASP A 77 -37.45 -3.98 6.57
CA ASP A 77 -36.26 -4.79 6.31
C ASP A 77 -35.23 -3.98 5.53
N LEU A 78 -34.01 -4.41 5.51
CA LEU A 78 -32.93 -3.86 4.73
C LEU A 78 -32.42 -4.85 3.67
N ASP A 79 -32.89 -6.10 3.74
CA ASP A 79 -32.52 -7.22 2.90
C ASP A 79 -33.78 -8.10 2.76
N ASP A 80 -34.75 -7.64 1.93
CA ASP A 80 -36.11 -8.15 1.85
C ASP A 80 -36.18 -9.63 1.51
N ASP A 81 -35.23 -10.20 0.78
CA ASP A 81 -35.23 -11.62 0.35
C ASP A 81 -34.17 -12.50 1.04
N GLY A 82 -33.32 -11.89 1.91
CA GLY A 82 -32.39 -12.60 2.77
C GLY A 82 -31.20 -13.22 2.04
N ASP A 83 -30.79 -12.68 0.88
CA ASP A 83 -29.69 -13.20 0.09
C ASP A 83 -28.32 -12.62 0.50
N SER A 84 -28.28 -11.66 1.44
CA SER A 84 -27.15 -10.93 2.00
C SER A 84 -26.78 -9.63 1.27
N TRP A 85 -27.45 -9.30 0.20
CA TRP A 85 -27.41 -7.97 -0.40
C TRP A 85 -28.50 -7.10 0.22
N SER A 86 -28.25 -5.85 0.42
CA SER A 86 -29.32 -4.96 0.88
C SER A 86 -30.14 -4.44 -0.30
N ASP A 87 -31.44 -4.15 -0.09
CA ASP A 87 -32.33 -3.56 -1.10
C ASP A 87 -31.71 -2.33 -1.75
N ALA A 88 -30.96 -1.53 -0.98
CA ALA A 88 -30.33 -0.32 -1.46
C ALA A 88 -29.15 -0.63 -2.41
N GLU A 89 -28.37 -1.65 -2.10
CA GLU A 89 -27.26 -2.12 -2.96
C GLU A 89 -27.81 -2.78 -4.21
N GLU A 90 -28.82 -3.64 -4.08
CA GLU A 90 -29.49 -4.27 -5.22
C GLU A 90 -30.15 -3.23 -6.15
N GLY A 91 -30.86 -2.26 -5.56
CA GLY A 91 -31.42 -1.14 -6.33
C GLY A 91 -30.34 -0.31 -7.05
N ARG A 92 -29.13 -0.23 -6.52
CA ARG A 92 -27.95 0.43 -7.14
C ARG A 92 -27.37 -0.44 -8.25
N CYS A 93 -27.26 -1.73 -8.02
CA CYS A 93 -26.68 -2.72 -8.93
C CYS A 93 -27.66 -3.23 -10.00
N GLY A 94 -28.95 -2.91 -9.89
CA GLY A 94 -29.98 -3.21 -10.89
C GLY A 94 -30.60 -4.60 -10.76
N THR A 95 -30.50 -5.24 -9.59
CA THR A 95 -31.16 -6.50 -9.22
C THR A 95 -32.50 -6.26 -8.53
N ASP A 96 -33.23 -7.31 -8.20
CA ASP A 96 -34.59 -7.26 -7.64
C ASP A 96 -34.56 -7.62 -6.15
N PRO A 97 -34.76 -6.66 -5.22
CA PRO A 97 -34.60 -6.88 -3.78
C PRO A 97 -35.60 -7.82 -3.12
N VAL A 98 -36.50 -8.43 -3.89
CA VAL A 98 -37.47 -9.43 -3.41
C VAL A 98 -37.32 -10.79 -4.11
N ASP A 99 -36.22 -11.02 -4.81
CA ASP A 99 -35.94 -12.26 -5.52
C ASP A 99 -34.49 -12.75 -5.25
N SER A 100 -34.30 -13.57 -4.25
CA SER A 100 -33.01 -14.10 -3.79
C SER A 100 -32.23 -14.94 -4.85
N GLU A 101 -32.78 -15.11 -6.06
CA GLU A 101 -32.02 -15.63 -7.20
C GLU A 101 -31.47 -14.49 -8.09
N SER A 102 -31.81 -13.23 -7.78
CA SER A 102 -31.42 -12.04 -8.55
C SER A 102 -30.26 -11.26 -7.91
N VAL A 103 -29.18 -11.95 -7.61
CA VAL A 103 -27.99 -11.38 -6.95
C VAL A 103 -27.16 -10.51 -7.91
N PRO A 104 -26.55 -9.39 -7.45
CA PRO A 104 -25.59 -8.62 -8.22
C PRO A 104 -24.39 -9.45 -8.68
N ASP A 105 -23.84 -9.12 -9.86
CA ASP A 105 -22.52 -9.62 -10.25
C ASP A 105 -21.46 -8.97 -9.36
N ASP A 106 -20.64 -9.80 -8.68
CA ASP A 106 -19.61 -9.42 -7.71
C ASP A 106 -18.48 -10.46 -7.86
N LEU A 107 -17.47 -10.11 -8.65
CA LEU A 107 -16.47 -11.05 -9.10
C LEU A 107 -15.45 -11.41 -8.03
N ASP A 108 -15.05 -10.44 -7.19
CA ASP A 108 -14.06 -10.65 -6.13
C ASP A 108 -14.68 -11.00 -4.76
N GLY A 109 -15.98 -10.76 -4.59
CA GLY A 109 -16.74 -11.14 -3.40
C GLY A 109 -16.64 -10.17 -2.24
N ASP A 110 -16.35 -8.90 -2.50
CA ASP A 110 -16.18 -7.87 -1.46
C ASP A 110 -17.49 -7.18 -1.04
N MET A 111 -18.63 -7.51 -1.71
CA MET A 111 -19.96 -6.93 -1.53
C MET A 111 -20.12 -5.52 -2.15
N GLU A 112 -19.29 -5.17 -3.12
CA GLU A 112 -19.54 -4.10 -4.05
C GLU A 112 -19.75 -4.72 -5.45
N CYS A 113 -20.83 -4.38 -6.17
CA CYS A 113 -21.09 -5.02 -7.47
C CYS A 113 -20.16 -4.46 -8.57
N ASP A 114 -19.76 -5.31 -9.52
CA ASP A 114 -18.80 -5.01 -10.59
C ASP A 114 -19.09 -3.68 -11.31
N GLU A 115 -20.37 -3.26 -11.44
CA GLU A 115 -20.72 -2.00 -12.13
C GLU A 115 -20.25 -0.75 -11.36
N TRP A 116 -20.09 -0.85 -10.05
CA TRP A 116 -19.78 0.27 -9.15
C TRP A 116 -18.48 0.07 -8.38
N ASP A 117 -17.87 -1.10 -8.53
CA ASP A 117 -16.59 -1.40 -7.96
C ASP A 117 -15.46 -0.73 -8.76
N ASP A 118 -14.51 -0.16 -8.04
CA ASP A 118 -13.32 0.46 -8.62
C ASP A 118 -12.23 -0.58 -8.96
N ASP A 119 -12.31 -1.82 -8.43
CA ASP A 119 -11.35 -2.93 -8.58
C ASP A 119 -12.12 -4.27 -8.66
N SER A 120 -12.91 -4.44 -9.73
CA SER A 120 -13.93 -5.50 -9.85
C SER A 120 -13.42 -6.92 -9.72
N ASP A 121 -12.16 -7.19 -10.03
CA ASP A 121 -11.59 -8.54 -9.92
C ASP A 121 -10.68 -8.74 -8.70
N GLY A 122 -10.46 -7.67 -7.89
CA GLY A 122 -9.79 -7.71 -6.61
C GLY A 122 -8.28 -7.97 -6.67
N ASP A 123 -7.62 -7.58 -7.76
CA ASP A 123 -6.18 -7.82 -7.95
C ASP A 123 -5.27 -6.69 -7.40
N ASP A 124 -5.84 -5.69 -6.72
CA ASP A 124 -5.20 -4.47 -6.20
C ASP A 124 -4.87 -3.42 -7.30
N LEU A 125 -5.42 -3.53 -8.53
CA LEU A 125 -5.29 -2.54 -9.58
C LEU A 125 -6.68 -1.99 -9.96
N PRO A 126 -6.90 -0.67 -9.92
CA PRO A 126 -8.21 -0.11 -10.27
C PRO A 126 -8.57 -0.32 -11.74
N ASN A 127 -9.84 -0.63 -12.04
CA ASN A 127 -10.39 -0.84 -13.38
C ASN A 127 -9.97 0.25 -14.40
N GLU A 128 -10.00 1.52 -14.00
CA GLU A 128 -9.61 2.64 -14.87
C GLU A 128 -8.11 2.57 -15.21
N TRP A 129 -7.28 2.24 -14.24
CA TRP A 129 -5.84 2.11 -14.42
C TRP A 129 -5.49 0.96 -15.40
N GLU A 130 -6.18 -0.16 -15.27
CA GLU A 130 -6.02 -1.35 -16.10
C GLU A 130 -6.45 -1.08 -17.56
N LEU A 131 -7.66 -0.55 -17.76
CA LEU A 131 -8.18 -0.20 -19.09
C LEU A 131 -7.26 0.76 -19.84
N GLU A 132 -6.70 1.77 -19.16
CA GLU A 132 -5.75 2.70 -19.75
C GLU A 132 -4.46 2.02 -20.23
N ARG A 133 -4.07 0.92 -19.59
CA ARG A 133 -2.81 0.20 -19.86
C ARG A 133 -3.00 -1.10 -20.63
N GLY A 134 -4.25 -1.48 -20.87
CA GLY A 134 -4.63 -2.62 -21.73
C GLY A 134 -4.69 -3.94 -21.00
N PHE A 135 -4.91 -3.91 -19.68
CA PHE A 135 -5.27 -5.05 -18.85
C PHE A 135 -6.79 -5.25 -18.84
N ASP A 136 -7.24 -6.42 -18.43
CA ASP A 136 -8.66 -6.78 -18.36
C ASP A 136 -9.15 -6.69 -16.90
N PRO A 137 -9.94 -5.67 -16.52
CA PRO A 137 -10.39 -5.46 -15.14
C PRO A 137 -11.38 -6.51 -14.61
N MET A 138 -11.61 -7.57 -15.38
CA MET A 138 -12.46 -8.71 -15.00
C MET A 138 -11.65 -10.02 -14.97
N ASP A 139 -10.32 -10.00 -15.11
CA ASP A 139 -9.46 -11.18 -15.02
C ASP A 139 -8.39 -11.02 -13.93
N PRO A 140 -8.59 -11.53 -12.71
CA PRO A 140 -7.68 -11.38 -11.58
C PRO A 140 -6.30 -12.03 -11.80
N ASN A 141 -5.99 -12.49 -13.00
CA ASN A 141 -4.68 -13.00 -13.38
C ASN A 141 -4.00 -12.15 -14.47
N ASP A 142 -4.68 -11.15 -15.03
CA ASP A 142 -4.13 -10.24 -16.04
C ASP A 142 -3.56 -8.95 -15.41
N PHE A 143 -2.67 -9.10 -14.45
CA PHE A 143 -2.08 -7.99 -13.71
C PHE A 143 -0.54 -7.94 -13.79
N ILE A 144 0.04 -6.82 -13.35
CA ILE A 144 1.47 -6.70 -13.05
C ILE A 144 1.67 -6.48 -11.55
N SER A 145 2.84 -6.88 -11.06
CA SER A 145 3.29 -6.51 -9.72
C SER A 145 4.55 -5.67 -9.77
N CYS A 146 4.68 -4.69 -8.88
CA CYS A 146 5.88 -3.89 -8.72
C CYS A 146 6.47 -4.20 -7.34
N HIS A 147 7.73 -4.63 -7.30
CA HIS A 147 8.36 -5.06 -6.04
C HIS A 147 7.53 -6.08 -5.25
N GLY A 148 6.81 -6.96 -5.96
CA GLY A 148 6.05 -8.07 -5.40
C GLY A 148 4.58 -7.81 -5.07
N GLU A 149 4.10 -6.57 -5.19
CA GLU A 149 2.71 -6.19 -4.90
C GLU A 149 2.12 -5.38 -6.07
N ALA A 150 0.88 -5.68 -6.47
CA ALA A 150 0.22 -4.96 -7.56
C ALA A 150 -0.03 -3.48 -7.22
N LYS A 151 -0.53 -3.19 -6.02
CA LYS A 151 -0.75 -1.82 -5.53
C LYS A 151 0.48 -0.92 -5.54
N TYR A 152 1.70 -1.47 -5.47
CA TYR A 152 2.90 -0.64 -5.59
C TYR A 152 3.12 -0.10 -6.99
N CYS A 153 2.49 -0.72 -8.01
CA CYS A 153 2.53 -0.19 -9.37
C CYS A 153 1.83 1.16 -9.53
N LEU A 154 0.91 1.48 -8.62
CA LEU A 154 0.20 2.78 -8.59
C LEU A 154 1.05 3.92 -8.03
N ARG A 155 2.10 3.60 -7.24
CA ARG A 155 2.96 4.62 -6.62
C ARG A 155 3.92 5.23 -7.63
N THR A 156 4.14 6.53 -7.50
CA THR A 156 5.19 7.20 -8.27
C THR A 156 6.58 6.83 -7.73
N TYR A 157 7.59 6.92 -8.58
CA TYR A 157 8.96 6.57 -8.22
C TYR A 157 9.49 7.33 -6.99
N ASP A 158 9.13 8.59 -6.84
CA ASP A 158 9.50 9.44 -5.72
C ASP A 158 8.69 9.19 -4.44
N ASP A 159 7.52 8.54 -4.55
CA ASP A 159 6.69 8.13 -3.41
C ASP A 159 6.89 6.63 -3.03
N PHE A 160 7.95 6.02 -3.46
CA PHE A 160 8.32 4.66 -3.09
C PHE A 160 9.69 4.64 -2.40
N THR A 161 9.83 3.85 -1.32
CA THR A 161 11.08 3.74 -0.57
C THR A 161 11.85 2.50 -0.98
N PHE A 162 13.07 2.69 -1.50
CA PHE A 162 13.98 1.61 -1.88
C PHE A 162 15.01 1.35 -0.78
N ALA A 163 15.26 0.08 -0.49
CA ALA A 163 16.44 -0.31 0.26
C ALA A 163 17.68 -0.13 -0.62
N GLU A 164 18.69 0.57 -0.11
CA GLU A 164 19.90 0.94 -0.84
C GLU A 164 21.17 0.48 -0.12
N THR A 165 22.13 0.01 -0.88
CA THR A 165 23.47 -0.31 -0.36
C THR A 165 24.49 0.74 -0.81
N HIS A 166 25.16 1.34 0.18
CA HIS A 166 26.28 2.25 -0.05
C HIS A 166 27.52 1.43 -0.46
N ASN A 167 28.19 1.80 -1.56
CA ASN A 167 29.32 1.04 -2.13
C ASN A 167 29.00 -0.46 -2.33
N ALA A 168 27.89 -0.74 -3.02
CA ALA A 168 27.31 -2.07 -3.20
C ALA A 168 28.29 -3.17 -3.65
N TYR A 169 29.36 -2.78 -4.37
CA TYR A 169 30.43 -3.65 -4.86
C TYR A 169 31.52 -3.90 -3.82
N SER A 170 31.60 -3.09 -2.74
CA SER A 170 32.68 -3.14 -1.76
C SER A 170 32.42 -4.22 -0.72
N THR A 171 32.68 -5.49 -1.10
CA THR A 171 32.32 -6.65 -0.29
C THR A 171 33.50 -7.57 0.03
N ILE A 172 33.39 -8.35 1.11
CA ILE A 172 34.36 -9.42 1.40
C ILE A 172 34.32 -10.49 0.30
N GLU A 173 33.13 -10.82 -0.20
CA GLU A 173 32.93 -11.81 -1.26
C GLU A 173 33.66 -11.41 -2.55
N ASP A 174 33.61 -10.11 -2.89
CA ASP A 174 34.33 -9.54 -4.05
C ASP A 174 35.82 -9.25 -3.78
N GLN A 175 36.33 -9.71 -2.63
CA GLN A 175 37.74 -9.63 -2.23
C GLN A 175 38.26 -8.19 -2.03
N VAL A 176 37.41 -7.25 -1.70
CA VAL A 176 37.82 -5.92 -1.24
C VAL A 176 38.46 -6.04 0.13
N LEU A 177 39.64 -5.39 0.32
CA LEU A 177 40.47 -5.59 1.49
C LEU A 177 40.36 -4.46 2.53
N VAL A 178 40.03 -3.25 2.10
CA VAL A 178 39.93 -2.05 2.96
C VAL A 178 38.76 -1.22 2.52
N GLY A 179 38.00 -0.68 3.47
CA GLY A 179 36.81 0.07 3.17
C GLY A 179 35.65 -0.83 2.73
N VAL A 180 35.60 -2.05 3.25
CA VAL A 180 34.52 -3.00 3.02
C VAL A 180 33.25 -2.47 3.61
N ASN A 181 32.18 -2.42 2.80
CA ASN A 181 30.87 -1.93 3.21
C ASN A 181 29.88 -3.07 3.47
N HIS A 182 30.12 -4.27 2.92
CA HIS A 182 29.21 -5.42 3.04
C HIS A 182 29.96 -6.73 3.09
N TYR A 183 29.34 -7.81 3.57
CA TYR A 183 29.95 -9.14 3.59
C TYR A 183 29.77 -9.84 2.24
N THR A 184 28.59 -9.71 1.62
CA THR A 184 28.16 -10.47 0.45
C THR A 184 27.91 -9.57 -0.75
N GLY A 185 28.08 -10.15 -1.95
CA GLY A 185 28.01 -9.45 -3.22
C GLY A 185 26.58 -9.24 -3.74
N LEU A 186 26.51 -8.76 -4.97
CA LEU A 186 25.29 -8.29 -5.63
C LEU A 186 24.14 -9.31 -5.65
N GLN A 187 24.44 -10.61 -5.88
CA GLN A 187 23.40 -11.65 -5.93
C GLN A 187 22.63 -11.71 -4.60
N ARG A 188 23.36 -11.68 -3.48
CA ARG A 188 22.73 -11.78 -2.16
C ARG A 188 21.96 -10.52 -1.79
N GLN A 189 22.51 -9.35 -2.13
CA GLN A 189 21.80 -8.07 -1.98
C GLN A 189 20.47 -8.08 -2.74
N TRP A 190 20.51 -8.60 -3.98
CA TRP A 190 19.30 -8.74 -4.81
C TRP A 190 18.28 -9.70 -4.20
N ASP A 191 18.72 -10.88 -3.74
CA ASP A 191 17.86 -11.91 -3.16
C ASP A 191 17.14 -11.42 -1.90
N ASP A 192 17.77 -10.51 -1.15
CA ASP A 192 17.20 -9.90 0.05
C ASP A 192 16.37 -8.62 -0.23
N GLY A 193 16.17 -8.25 -1.49
CA GLY A 193 15.27 -7.16 -1.86
C GLY A 193 15.93 -5.80 -2.06
N ILE A 194 17.25 -5.69 -2.05
CA ILE A 194 17.93 -4.43 -2.41
C ILE A 194 17.70 -4.13 -3.89
N ARG A 195 17.25 -2.90 -4.20
CA ARG A 195 16.97 -2.44 -5.57
C ARG A 195 17.60 -1.07 -5.90
N ALA A 196 18.31 -0.48 -4.96
CA ALA A 196 19.11 0.71 -5.18
C ALA A 196 20.57 0.43 -4.79
N PHE A 197 21.52 0.86 -5.61
CA PHE A 197 22.92 0.55 -5.45
C PHE A 197 23.79 1.78 -5.70
N MET A 198 24.60 2.17 -4.70
CA MET A 198 25.63 3.18 -4.88
C MET A 198 26.94 2.51 -5.32
N VAL A 199 27.60 3.07 -6.31
CA VAL A 199 28.87 2.56 -6.84
C VAL A 199 29.83 3.69 -7.22
N ASP A 200 31.14 3.51 -6.99
CA ASP A 200 32.17 4.46 -7.37
C ASP A 200 32.92 3.97 -8.59
N SER A 201 32.87 4.72 -9.69
CA SER A 201 33.50 4.35 -10.94
C SER A 201 34.84 5.02 -11.14
N HIS A 202 35.89 4.21 -11.30
CA HIS A 202 37.28 4.62 -11.57
C HIS A 202 37.89 3.84 -12.74
N HIS A 203 39.06 4.28 -13.24
CA HIS A 203 39.92 3.39 -14.01
C HIS A 203 40.80 2.61 -13.06
N SER A 204 41.25 1.39 -13.43
CA SER A 204 42.07 0.54 -12.56
C SER A 204 43.40 1.21 -12.15
N HIS A 205 43.95 2.04 -13.01
CA HIS A 205 45.17 2.81 -12.78
C HIS A 205 45.13 4.17 -13.44
N TYR A 206 45.92 5.13 -12.95
CA TYR A 206 45.98 6.51 -13.48
C TYR A 206 46.45 6.57 -14.95
N ASP A 207 47.23 5.59 -15.39
CA ASP A 207 47.76 5.51 -16.76
C ASP A 207 46.83 4.70 -17.70
N HIS A 208 45.79 4.05 -17.17
CA HIS A 208 44.82 3.25 -17.92
C HIS A 208 43.49 4.03 -17.98
N THR A 209 43.26 4.66 -19.12
CA THR A 209 42.03 5.49 -19.32
C THR A 209 41.15 4.91 -20.42
N SER A 210 41.18 3.58 -20.60
CA SER A 210 40.32 2.89 -21.56
C SER A 210 38.93 2.70 -20.99
N LYS A 211 37.93 2.77 -21.86
CA LYS A 211 36.53 2.53 -21.49
C LYS A 211 36.25 1.09 -21.06
N GLU A 212 37.12 0.14 -21.47
CA GLU A 212 37.08 -1.26 -21.08
C GLU A 212 37.69 -1.48 -19.69
N ASP A 213 38.42 -0.49 -19.16
CA ASP A 213 39.14 -0.59 -17.88
C ASP A 213 38.45 0.20 -16.75
N VAL A 214 37.14 0.31 -16.82
CA VAL A 214 36.34 0.88 -15.72
C VAL A 214 36.17 -0.16 -14.62
N ARG A 215 36.43 0.26 -13.39
CA ARG A 215 36.32 -0.55 -12.17
C ARG A 215 35.43 0.15 -11.17
N PHE A 216 34.76 -0.63 -10.34
CA PHE A 216 34.17 -0.14 -9.12
C PHE A 216 35.16 -0.31 -7.99
N CYS A 217 35.58 0.77 -7.36
CA CYS A 217 36.55 0.78 -6.29
C CYS A 217 36.50 2.09 -5.51
N HIS A 218 36.76 2.00 -4.22
CA HIS A 218 36.73 3.13 -3.29
C HIS A 218 38.02 3.24 -2.50
N SER A 219 38.46 4.45 -2.20
CA SER A 219 39.64 4.71 -1.39
C SER A 219 39.36 5.76 -0.33
N THR A 220 39.79 5.46 0.88
CA THR A 220 39.65 6.36 2.05
C THR A 220 40.76 7.38 2.17
N GLY A 221 41.60 7.58 1.13
CA GLY A 221 42.72 8.53 1.27
C GLY A 221 43.28 9.06 -0.04
N GLN A 222 43.80 10.29 0.01
CA GLN A 222 44.37 11.04 -1.13
C GLN A 222 45.75 10.47 -1.61
N PHE A 223 46.33 9.47 -0.90
CA PHE A 223 47.68 9.01 -1.16
C PHE A 223 47.78 7.75 -2.04
N PHE A 224 46.68 7.03 -2.20
CA PHE A 224 46.66 5.78 -2.94
C PHE A 224 45.58 5.84 -4.03
N HIS A 225 45.81 5.09 -5.11
CA HIS A 225 44.78 4.91 -6.12
C HIS A 225 43.56 4.18 -5.50
N PRO A 226 42.33 4.61 -5.77
CA PRO A 226 41.13 3.98 -5.21
C PRO A 226 41.08 2.46 -5.32
N CYS A 227 41.48 1.92 -6.46
CA CYS A 227 41.46 0.48 -6.73
C CYS A 227 42.61 -0.34 -6.10
N ASN A 228 43.53 0.29 -5.36
CA ASN A 228 44.67 -0.44 -4.75
C ASN A 228 44.29 -1.40 -3.63
N PHE A 229 43.12 -1.22 -3.03
CA PHE A 229 42.63 -2.02 -1.89
C PHE A 229 41.54 -3.02 -2.24
N GLY A 230 41.24 -3.12 -3.48
CA GLY A 230 40.20 -3.98 -4.06
C GLY A 230 39.48 -3.26 -5.17
N GLU A 231 39.17 -4.01 -6.19
CA GLU A 231 38.42 -3.50 -7.34
C GLU A 231 37.51 -4.59 -7.88
N VAL A 232 36.35 -4.16 -8.42
CA VAL A 232 35.43 -5.05 -9.11
C VAL A 232 35.32 -4.60 -10.57
N ASP A 233 35.34 -5.54 -11.49
CA ASP A 233 35.13 -5.23 -12.90
C ASP A 233 33.72 -4.69 -13.12
N ALA A 234 33.62 -3.42 -13.51
CA ALA A 234 32.34 -2.75 -13.65
C ALA A 234 31.46 -3.40 -14.74
N LEU A 235 32.06 -3.90 -15.82
CA LEU A 235 31.32 -4.54 -16.90
C LEU A 235 30.73 -5.89 -16.46
N GLU A 236 31.50 -6.68 -15.69
CA GLU A 236 31.03 -7.98 -15.16
C GLU A 236 29.95 -7.77 -14.11
N TRP A 237 30.13 -6.82 -13.20
CA TRP A 237 29.13 -6.48 -12.17
C TRP A 237 27.80 -6.02 -12.79
N MET A 238 27.86 -5.12 -13.77
CA MET A 238 26.67 -4.64 -14.47
C MET A 238 26.00 -5.72 -15.33
N ARG A 239 26.75 -6.68 -15.89
CA ARG A 239 26.19 -7.85 -16.56
C ARG A 239 25.40 -8.74 -15.59
N MET A 240 25.94 -8.94 -14.38
CA MET A 240 25.21 -9.65 -13.33
C MET A 240 23.91 -8.92 -12.97
N LEU A 241 23.97 -7.61 -12.72
CA LEU A 241 22.77 -6.81 -12.45
C LEU A 241 21.74 -6.93 -13.57
N ASN A 242 22.15 -6.80 -14.83
CA ASN A 242 21.21 -6.96 -15.95
C ASN A 242 20.62 -8.38 -16.03
N SER A 243 21.39 -9.41 -15.66
CA SER A 243 20.86 -10.78 -15.59
C SER A 243 19.81 -10.92 -14.49
N LEU A 244 20.02 -10.32 -13.33
CA LEU A 244 19.05 -10.30 -12.23
C LEU A 244 17.76 -9.57 -12.64
N MET A 245 17.90 -8.39 -13.23
CA MET A 245 16.76 -7.62 -13.76
C MET A 245 15.99 -8.36 -14.86
N ASN A 246 16.66 -9.15 -15.70
CA ASN A 246 16.00 -9.96 -16.75
C ASN A 246 15.21 -11.15 -16.18
N ASN A 247 15.56 -11.62 -15.00
CA ASN A 247 14.89 -12.74 -14.34
C ASN A 247 13.84 -12.28 -13.33
N SER A 248 13.67 -10.97 -13.19
CA SER A 248 12.66 -10.34 -12.35
C SER A 248 11.58 -9.70 -13.22
N SER A 249 10.33 -9.85 -12.80
CA SER A 249 9.20 -9.12 -13.38
C SER A 249 8.77 -8.05 -12.37
N GLY A 250 8.81 -6.77 -12.77
CA GLY A 250 8.24 -5.69 -11.96
C GLY A 250 9.19 -4.96 -11.01
N ASP A 251 10.48 -5.28 -10.99
CA ASP A 251 11.44 -4.50 -10.22
C ASP A 251 11.89 -3.23 -10.96
N VAL A 252 11.80 -2.09 -10.29
CA VAL A 252 12.45 -0.84 -10.68
C VAL A 252 13.76 -0.72 -9.91
N VAL A 253 14.84 -0.41 -10.61
CA VAL A 253 16.21 -0.40 -10.07
C VAL A 253 16.84 0.98 -10.20
N THR A 254 17.59 1.39 -9.19
CA THR A 254 18.37 2.62 -9.22
C THR A 254 19.85 2.35 -9.09
N LEU A 255 20.63 3.04 -9.92
CA LEU A 255 22.08 3.17 -9.76
C LEU A 255 22.42 4.62 -9.44
N LEU A 256 23.09 4.85 -8.32
CA LEU A 256 23.77 6.11 -8.01
C LEU A 256 25.26 5.93 -8.21
N ILE A 257 25.83 6.69 -9.14
CA ILE A 257 27.24 6.56 -9.54
C ILE A 257 28.06 7.77 -9.05
N GLU A 258 28.89 7.54 -8.03
CA GLU A 258 29.97 8.47 -7.73
C GLU A 258 31.04 8.33 -8.83
N ASN A 259 31.14 9.35 -9.69
CA ASN A 259 31.76 9.17 -10.98
C ASN A 259 33.10 9.90 -11.14
N TYR A 260 34.14 9.14 -11.50
CA TYR A 260 35.51 9.61 -11.77
C TYR A 260 35.99 9.25 -13.17
N VAL A 261 35.10 8.77 -14.05
CA VAL A 261 35.42 8.45 -15.44
C VAL A 261 34.59 9.32 -16.41
N PRO A 262 35.01 9.46 -17.68
CA PRO A 262 34.22 10.16 -18.68
C PRO A 262 32.82 9.56 -18.87
N ALA A 263 31.76 10.39 -19.02
CA ALA A 263 30.40 9.96 -19.28
C ALA A 263 30.28 8.97 -20.45
N SER A 264 31.13 9.13 -21.48
CA SER A 264 31.20 8.21 -22.62
C SER A 264 31.63 6.78 -22.22
N HIS A 265 32.39 6.63 -21.13
CA HIS A 265 32.82 5.32 -20.61
C HIS A 265 31.66 4.67 -19.86
N LEU A 266 30.89 5.41 -19.09
CA LEU A 266 29.63 4.91 -18.50
C LEU A 266 28.67 4.50 -19.63
N SER A 267 28.48 5.35 -20.65
CA SER A 267 27.64 5.01 -21.79
C SER A 267 28.07 3.73 -22.49
N PHE A 268 29.38 3.49 -22.61
CA PHE A 268 29.89 2.23 -23.11
C PHE A 268 29.47 1.04 -22.23
N LEU A 269 29.62 1.12 -20.90
CA LEU A 269 29.19 0.05 -19.98
C LEU A 269 27.71 -0.30 -20.14
N PHE A 270 26.85 0.71 -20.14
CA PHE A 270 25.40 0.49 -20.28
C PHE A 270 25.02 -0.12 -21.65
N ASN A 271 25.73 0.23 -22.72
CA ASN A 271 25.51 -0.37 -24.04
C ASN A 271 25.99 -1.83 -24.10
N GLU A 272 27.23 -2.12 -23.61
CA GLU A 272 27.81 -3.47 -23.64
C GLU A 272 27.08 -4.47 -22.74
N THR A 273 26.40 -3.98 -21.71
CA THR A 273 25.59 -4.81 -20.80
C THR A 273 24.14 -4.96 -21.26
N GLY A 274 23.71 -4.22 -22.29
CA GLY A 274 22.31 -4.22 -22.74
C GLY A 274 21.34 -3.47 -21.84
N MET A 275 21.85 -2.75 -20.82
CA MET A 275 21.01 -2.02 -19.86
C MET A 275 20.53 -0.67 -20.41
N LYS A 276 21.15 -0.17 -21.49
CA LYS A 276 20.85 1.16 -22.04
C LYS A 276 19.37 1.35 -22.40
N ASP A 277 18.74 0.33 -22.96
CA ASP A 277 17.34 0.40 -23.39
C ASP A 277 16.33 0.46 -22.24
N ARG A 278 16.75 0.03 -21.04
CA ARG A 278 15.94 0.05 -19.83
C ARG A 278 15.95 1.38 -19.10
N ILE A 279 16.87 2.28 -19.47
CA ILE A 279 17.02 3.52 -18.72
C ILE A 279 15.86 4.45 -18.99
N TYR A 280 15.25 4.91 -17.91
CA TYR A 280 14.31 6.03 -17.92
C TYR A 280 15.08 7.35 -17.92
N THR A 281 14.58 8.33 -18.67
CA THR A 281 15.13 9.69 -18.70
C THR A 281 14.07 10.65 -18.18
N HIS A 282 14.29 11.19 -17.01
CA HIS A 282 13.39 12.15 -16.38
C HIS A 282 13.73 13.58 -16.82
N THR A 283 12.69 14.42 -16.98
CA THR A 283 12.84 15.85 -17.24
C THR A 283 12.62 16.60 -15.93
N LEU A 284 13.55 17.47 -15.58
CA LEU A 284 13.44 18.26 -14.36
C LEU A 284 12.17 19.11 -14.34
N GLY A 285 11.38 18.95 -13.30
CA GLY A 285 10.11 19.66 -13.10
C GLY A 285 8.87 18.94 -13.61
N ASP A 286 9.03 17.81 -14.31
CA ASP A 286 7.92 16.91 -14.58
C ASP A 286 7.60 16.05 -13.33
N GLU A 287 6.42 15.45 -13.27
CA GLU A 287 6.08 14.45 -12.26
C GLU A 287 6.83 13.14 -12.55
N TRP A 288 7.25 12.43 -11.51
CA TRP A 288 7.83 11.11 -11.65
C TRP A 288 6.74 10.11 -12.08
N PRO A 289 7.03 9.20 -13.01
CA PRO A 289 6.07 8.17 -13.42
C PRO A 289 5.77 7.19 -12.29
N SER A 290 4.63 6.49 -12.41
CA SER A 290 4.36 5.36 -11.56
C SER A 290 5.37 4.22 -11.79
N LEU A 291 5.56 3.36 -10.78
CA LEU A 291 6.39 2.16 -10.94
C LEU A 291 5.82 1.26 -12.03
N GLY A 292 4.49 1.15 -12.12
CA GLY A 292 3.81 0.41 -13.17
C GLY A 292 4.14 0.93 -14.56
N ASP A 293 4.10 2.23 -14.78
CA ASP A 293 4.47 2.82 -16.08
C ASP A 293 5.93 2.55 -16.45
N LEU A 294 6.84 2.61 -15.48
CA LEU A 294 8.25 2.26 -15.70
C LEU A 294 8.42 0.80 -16.12
N VAL A 295 7.69 -0.10 -15.47
CA VAL A 295 7.74 -1.55 -15.75
C VAL A 295 7.12 -1.87 -17.12
N ILE A 296 5.90 -1.40 -17.39
CA ILE A 296 5.17 -1.67 -18.64
C ILE A 296 5.95 -1.18 -19.85
N HIS A 297 6.59 -0.01 -19.76
CA HIS A 297 7.38 0.54 -20.86
C HIS A 297 8.80 -0.01 -20.94
N GLY A 298 9.19 -0.92 -20.03
CA GLY A 298 10.55 -1.48 -19.97
C GLY A 298 11.61 -0.43 -19.66
N LYS A 299 11.22 0.64 -18.92
CA LYS A 299 12.08 1.76 -18.51
C LYS A 299 12.39 1.71 -17.02
N ASN A 300 12.65 0.54 -16.52
CA ASN A 300 12.74 0.21 -15.10
C ASN A 300 14.16 0.35 -14.49
N LEU A 301 15.01 1.19 -15.09
CA LEU A 301 16.31 1.54 -14.56
C LEU A 301 16.48 3.06 -14.52
N ILE A 302 16.69 3.62 -13.35
CA ILE A 302 17.00 5.02 -13.13
C ILE A 302 18.49 5.16 -12.80
N VAL A 303 19.18 6.10 -13.43
CA VAL A 303 20.60 6.32 -13.20
C VAL A 303 20.84 7.75 -12.75
N PHE A 304 21.34 7.89 -11.54
CA PHE A 304 21.89 9.14 -11.03
C PHE A 304 23.42 9.10 -11.07
N TRP A 305 24.04 10.26 -11.18
CA TRP A 305 25.48 10.41 -11.05
C TRP A 305 25.85 11.70 -10.30
N GLU A 306 26.99 11.71 -9.70
CA GLU A 306 27.48 12.87 -8.94
C GLU A 306 28.31 13.84 -9.79
N GLN A 307 27.80 14.24 -10.94
CA GLN A 307 28.39 15.23 -11.83
C GLN A 307 27.27 16.09 -12.42
N SER A 308 27.63 17.26 -12.96
CA SER A 308 26.67 18.13 -13.62
C SER A 308 25.93 17.44 -14.77
N GLN A 309 24.69 17.83 -15.01
CA GLN A 309 23.87 17.31 -16.10
C GLN A 309 24.59 17.39 -17.44
N HIS A 310 24.53 16.32 -18.24
CA HIS A 310 25.27 16.17 -19.48
C HIS A 310 24.33 16.18 -20.70
N ASP A 311 24.48 17.12 -21.63
CA ASP A 311 23.60 17.29 -22.77
C ASP A 311 23.55 16.06 -23.72
N GLU A 312 24.69 15.38 -23.90
CA GLU A 312 24.80 14.20 -24.76
C GLU A 312 24.25 12.94 -24.09
N TYR A 313 24.24 12.89 -22.75
CA TYR A 313 23.79 11.77 -21.94
C TYR A 313 22.72 12.20 -20.93
N PRO A 314 21.53 12.65 -21.38
CA PRO A 314 20.50 13.24 -20.50
C PRO A 314 19.90 12.23 -19.49
N TRP A 315 20.15 10.95 -19.70
CA TRP A 315 19.76 9.85 -18.81
C TRP A 315 20.72 9.66 -17.62
N LEU A 316 21.88 10.31 -17.60
CA LEU A 316 22.73 10.47 -16.41
C LEU A 316 22.23 11.68 -15.66
N HIS A 317 21.30 11.45 -14.72
CA HIS A 317 20.68 12.53 -13.96
C HIS A 317 21.68 13.07 -12.92
N ASP A 318 21.97 14.36 -12.96
CA ASP A 318 22.73 15.05 -11.91
C ASP A 318 21.99 14.95 -10.57
N PHE A 319 22.49 14.09 -9.67
CA PHE A 319 21.80 13.85 -8.40
C PHE A 319 21.59 15.15 -7.59
N GLY A 320 22.56 16.07 -7.62
CA GLY A 320 22.46 17.35 -6.94
C GLY A 320 21.34 18.27 -7.46
N THR A 321 20.89 18.06 -8.71
CA THR A 321 19.80 18.81 -9.34
C THR A 321 18.44 18.09 -9.21
N PHE A 322 18.42 16.75 -9.30
CA PHE A 322 17.20 15.95 -9.29
C PHE A 322 16.82 15.43 -7.90
N GLY A 323 17.71 15.57 -6.92
CA GLY A 323 17.48 15.06 -5.58
C GLY A 323 18.42 15.71 -4.54
N TRP A 324 18.41 15.14 -3.34
CA TRP A 324 19.25 15.57 -2.23
C TRP A 324 19.56 14.45 -1.25
N THR A 325 20.54 14.65 -0.36
CA THR A 325 20.90 13.66 0.67
C THR A 325 20.96 14.30 2.05
N THR A 326 20.71 13.51 3.09
CA THR A 326 21.15 13.81 4.45
C THR A 326 22.68 13.68 4.57
N ASN A 327 23.25 14.11 5.71
CA ASN A 327 24.70 13.96 5.93
C ASN A 327 25.11 12.46 5.95
N TYR A 328 26.35 12.20 5.52
CA TYR A 328 26.91 10.83 5.36
C TYR A 328 28.24 10.63 6.10
N ALA A 329 28.73 11.64 6.83
CA ALA A 329 30.03 11.59 7.49
C ALA A 329 29.92 11.59 9.02
N GLU A 330 28.83 11.04 9.54
CA GLU A 330 28.56 11.04 10.98
C GLU A 330 29.36 9.94 11.70
N SER A 331 29.71 10.22 12.96
CA SER A 331 30.45 9.29 13.80
C SER A 331 29.63 8.79 15.00
N SER A 332 28.46 9.34 15.20
CA SER A 332 27.54 8.94 16.28
C SER A 332 26.07 9.16 15.89
N LYS A 333 25.15 8.42 16.51
CA LYS A 333 23.71 8.54 16.31
C LYS A 333 23.19 9.97 16.57
N ASP A 334 23.75 10.66 17.57
CA ASP A 334 23.31 12.00 17.97
C ASP A 334 23.61 13.07 16.90
N GLU A 335 24.51 12.77 15.96
CA GLU A 335 24.86 13.64 14.83
C GLU A 335 23.99 13.38 13.59
N MET A 336 23.29 12.24 13.54
CA MET A 336 22.45 11.87 12.40
C MET A 336 21.18 12.72 12.35
N THR A 337 21.15 13.70 11.46
CA THR A 337 20.02 14.62 11.26
C THR A 337 19.29 14.35 9.96
N CYS A 338 18.08 14.92 9.84
CA CYS A 338 17.26 14.84 8.62
C CYS A 338 17.52 16.01 7.66
N THR A 339 18.47 16.90 7.98
CA THR A 339 18.71 18.12 7.21
C THR A 339 19.38 17.86 5.86
N VAL A 340 19.05 18.67 4.87
CA VAL A 340 19.69 18.65 3.55
C VAL A 340 21.19 18.92 3.68
N HIS A 341 22.01 18.00 3.22
CA HIS A 341 23.47 18.13 3.19
C HIS A 341 23.98 18.44 1.78
N ARG A 342 23.54 17.70 0.78
CA ARG A 342 23.85 17.92 -0.64
C ARG A 342 22.60 17.89 -1.49
N GLY A 343 22.59 18.64 -2.59
CA GLY A 343 21.53 18.68 -3.57
C GLY A 343 20.48 19.75 -3.31
N ASP A 344 19.40 19.67 -4.07
CA ASP A 344 18.27 20.62 -3.99
C ASP A 344 17.15 20.01 -3.12
N GLY A 345 17.06 20.48 -1.88
CA GLY A 345 16.06 20.03 -0.91
C GLY A 345 14.61 20.31 -1.29
N SER A 346 14.34 20.97 -2.42
CA SER A 346 12.99 21.12 -2.98
C SER A 346 12.56 19.95 -3.88
N GLN A 347 13.49 19.06 -4.21
CA GLN A 347 13.20 17.89 -5.04
C GLN A 347 12.58 16.76 -4.21
N PRO A 348 11.64 15.98 -4.79
CA PRO A 348 10.98 14.91 -4.06
C PRO A 348 11.87 13.69 -3.82
N VAL A 349 12.85 13.44 -4.70
CA VAL A 349 13.76 12.29 -4.58
C VAL A 349 14.87 12.57 -3.59
N TRP A 350 15.08 11.69 -2.60
CA TRP A 350 16.16 11.90 -1.66
C TRP A 350 16.66 10.64 -0.95
N HIS A 351 17.91 10.73 -0.43
CA HIS A 351 18.59 9.67 0.28
C HIS A 351 18.64 9.97 1.78
N LEU A 352 18.10 9.05 2.56
CA LEU A 352 18.37 8.92 3.98
C LEU A 352 19.64 8.09 4.15
N ASN A 353 20.79 8.77 4.29
CA ASN A 353 22.05 8.09 4.59
C ASN A 353 22.05 7.58 6.02
N ASN A 354 22.15 6.27 6.21
CA ASN A 354 22.08 5.62 7.52
C ASN A 354 23.26 4.73 7.78
N TRP A 355 24.43 5.34 7.91
CA TRP A 355 25.65 4.67 8.38
C TRP A 355 26.49 5.59 9.25
N LEU A 356 27.33 4.99 10.06
CA LEU A 356 28.31 5.66 10.90
C LEU A 356 29.71 5.24 10.50
N SER A 357 30.61 6.20 10.42
CA SER A 357 32.02 5.94 10.19
C SER A 357 32.77 5.75 11.48
N SER A 358 33.70 4.78 11.50
CA SER A 358 34.66 4.65 12.60
C SER A 358 35.53 5.92 12.74
N ILE A 359 36.28 6.00 13.85
CA ILE A 359 37.24 7.10 14.08
C ILE A 359 38.31 7.25 12.97
N TYR A 360 38.45 6.25 12.11
CA TYR A 360 39.35 6.26 10.95
C TYR A 360 38.66 6.58 9.63
N GLY A 361 37.35 6.91 9.68
CA GLY A 361 36.55 7.15 8.49
C GLY A 361 36.27 5.90 7.64
N LEU A 362 36.33 4.72 8.26
CA LEU A 362 36.05 3.44 7.62
C LEU A 362 34.67 2.91 8.05
N PRO A 363 33.96 2.18 7.17
CA PRO A 363 32.77 1.44 7.54
C PRO A 363 33.05 0.48 8.72
N ASP A 364 32.09 0.31 9.62
CA ASP A 364 32.24 -0.50 10.82
C ASP A 364 30.95 -1.32 11.07
N PRO A 365 31.02 -2.67 11.03
CA PRO A 365 29.84 -3.51 11.18
C PRO A 365 29.18 -3.42 12.56
N ILE A 366 29.94 -3.06 13.61
CA ILE A 366 29.38 -2.88 14.96
C ILE A 366 28.53 -1.62 14.99
N LEU A 367 29.00 -0.54 14.37
CA LEU A 367 28.23 0.70 14.27
C LEU A 367 27.04 0.51 13.34
N ALA A 368 27.19 -0.26 12.25
CA ALA A 368 26.09 -0.58 11.34
C ALA A 368 24.99 -1.36 12.07
N ASN A 369 25.31 -2.40 12.81
CA ASN A 369 24.32 -3.14 13.62
C ASN A 369 23.54 -2.23 14.58
N ASP A 370 24.21 -1.22 15.16
CA ASP A 370 23.58 -0.29 16.10
C ASP A 370 22.56 0.65 15.43
N VAL A 371 22.75 1.03 14.14
CA VAL A 371 21.88 1.95 13.40
C VAL A 371 20.90 1.27 12.43
N ASN A 372 21.17 0.04 12.01
CA ASN A 372 20.38 -0.71 11.04
C ASN A 372 19.35 -1.65 11.69
N GLU A 373 19.37 -1.79 13.02
CA GLU A 373 18.34 -2.53 13.76
C GLU A 373 16.95 -1.95 13.44
N TYR A 374 15.96 -2.83 13.23
CA TYR A 374 14.66 -2.51 12.68
C TYR A 374 13.99 -1.28 13.32
N GLU A 375 13.80 -1.32 14.65
CA GLU A 375 13.13 -0.23 15.37
C GLU A 375 13.92 1.09 15.30
N THR A 376 15.24 1.01 15.35
CA THR A 376 16.13 2.17 15.28
C THR A 376 16.02 2.84 13.91
N LEU A 377 16.14 2.05 12.83
CA LEU A 377 16.11 2.55 11.46
C LEU A 377 14.70 3.02 11.06
N LEU A 378 13.67 2.28 11.47
CA LEU A 378 12.29 2.67 11.21
C LEU A 378 11.94 4.00 11.89
N ASN A 379 12.23 4.13 13.18
CA ASN A 379 11.96 5.37 13.92
C ASN A 379 12.69 6.57 13.29
N ARG A 380 13.94 6.40 12.86
CA ARG A 380 14.69 7.45 12.16
C ARG A 380 14.07 7.79 10.81
N SER A 381 13.66 6.79 10.05
CA SER A 381 13.02 6.99 8.74
C SER A 381 11.69 7.73 8.87
N LEU A 382 10.87 7.38 9.86
CA LEU A 382 9.60 8.07 10.16
C LEU A 382 9.83 9.49 10.64
N GLN A 383 10.80 9.72 11.55
CA GLN A 383 11.17 11.06 12.00
C GLN A 383 11.59 11.93 10.82
N CYS A 384 12.43 11.43 9.93
CA CYS A 384 12.89 12.21 8.79
C CYS A 384 11.77 12.43 7.75
N TRP A 385 10.86 11.49 7.59
CA TRP A 385 9.67 11.68 6.77
C TRP A 385 8.79 12.79 7.34
N GLU A 386 8.54 12.80 8.66
CA GLU A 386 7.80 13.86 9.34
C GLU A 386 8.47 15.23 9.20
N GLU A 387 9.79 15.32 9.49
CA GLU A 387 10.54 16.58 9.45
C GLU A 387 10.61 17.19 8.05
N MET A 388 10.68 16.35 7.01
CA MET A 388 10.80 16.79 5.62
C MET A 388 9.46 16.88 4.89
N ASP A 389 8.37 16.39 5.52
CA ASP A 389 7.05 16.25 4.90
C ASP A 389 7.11 15.48 3.55
N ASN A 390 8.09 14.60 3.43
CA ASN A 390 8.40 13.86 2.21
C ASN A 390 9.03 12.51 2.57
N ARG A 391 8.51 11.43 1.98
CA ARG A 391 9.00 10.05 2.17
C ARG A 391 10.43 9.92 1.66
N PRO A 392 11.35 9.24 2.39
CA PRO A 392 12.66 8.92 1.83
C PRO A 392 12.50 7.99 0.62
N THR A 393 13.02 8.40 -0.53
CA THR A 393 13.08 7.55 -1.71
C THR A 393 14.08 6.41 -1.50
N PHE A 394 15.18 6.69 -0.81
CA PHE A 394 16.21 5.69 -0.52
C PHE A 394 16.55 5.69 0.96
N VAL A 395 16.67 4.49 1.52
CA VAL A 395 17.28 4.25 2.83
C VAL A 395 18.59 3.53 2.58
N ALA A 396 19.70 4.26 2.65
CA ALA A 396 21.02 3.79 2.29
C ALA A 396 21.82 3.38 3.52
N VAL A 397 22.40 2.16 3.48
CA VAL A 397 23.10 1.55 4.62
C VAL A 397 24.45 0.97 4.20
N ASP A 398 25.37 0.91 5.19
CA ASP A 398 26.52 0.00 5.20
C ASP A 398 26.12 -1.30 5.91
N TYR A 399 26.77 -2.42 5.57
CA TYR A 399 26.56 -3.73 6.22
C TYR A 399 25.06 -4.05 6.39
N TRP A 400 24.35 -4.06 5.26
CA TRP A 400 22.90 -4.34 5.24
C TRP A 400 22.56 -5.66 5.96
N GLU A 401 23.50 -6.62 6.00
CA GLU A 401 23.35 -7.91 6.70
C GLU A 401 23.34 -7.78 8.22
N GLU A 402 23.81 -6.67 8.78
CA GLU A 402 23.80 -6.38 10.22
C GLU A 402 22.51 -5.66 10.66
N GLY A 403 21.44 -5.72 9.86
CA GLY A 403 20.19 -5.08 10.17
C GLY A 403 19.05 -5.50 9.27
N GLU A 404 18.02 -4.67 9.18
CA GLU A 404 16.76 -5.03 8.53
C GLU A 404 16.25 -3.93 7.58
N VAL A 405 17.15 -3.33 6.80
CA VAL A 405 16.78 -2.22 5.90
C VAL A 405 15.64 -2.58 4.95
N THR A 406 15.61 -3.81 4.43
CA THR A 406 14.56 -4.28 3.53
C THR A 406 13.21 -4.36 4.24
N ASN A 407 13.17 -4.92 5.46
CA ASN A 407 11.93 -4.97 6.26
C ASN A 407 11.44 -3.57 6.61
N VAL A 408 12.34 -2.64 6.93
CA VAL A 408 12.00 -1.23 7.18
C VAL A 408 11.37 -0.60 5.93
N THR A 409 11.95 -0.78 4.75
CA THR A 409 11.38 -0.21 3.52
C THR A 409 10.05 -0.84 3.12
N ILE A 410 9.86 -2.14 3.35
CA ILE A 410 8.55 -2.81 3.20
C ILE A 410 7.51 -2.16 4.13
N THR A 411 7.86 -1.92 5.39
CA THR A 411 6.96 -1.26 6.35
C THR A 411 6.61 0.15 5.89
N LEU A 412 7.60 0.96 5.51
CA LEU A 412 7.37 2.31 5.00
C LEU A 412 6.47 2.31 3.75
N ASN A 413 6.64 1.36 2.85
CA ASN A 413 5.82 1.25 1.63
C ASN A 413 4.39 0.77 1.88
N LYS A 414 4.10 0.15 3.01
CA LYS A 414 2.72 -0.17 3.43
C LYS A 414 1.98 1.03 4.03
N MET A 415 2.70 2.09 4.39
CA MET A 415 2.15 3.31 4.97
C MET A 415 1.88 4.35 3.88
N SER A 416 0.83 5.13 4.02
CA SER A 416 0.52 6.27 3.13
C SER A 416 1.06 7.59 3.71
N HIS A 417 1.20 7.65 5.03
CA HIS A 417 1.66 8.83 5.74
C HIS A 417 2.47 8.42 6.98
N TRP A 418 3.42 9.24 7.40
CA TRP A 418 4.29 8.96 8.56
C TRP A 418 3.54 8.81 9.90
N SER A 419 2.32 9.35 10.00
CA SER A 419 1.47 9.25 11.19
C SER A 419 0.51 8.06 11.20
N ASP A 420 0.52 7.23 10.17
CA ASP A 420 -0.28 6.02 10.12
C ASP A 420 0.14 5.04 11.22
N GLU A 421 -0.75 4.13 11.60
CA GLU A 421 -0.38 3.01 12.47
C GLU A 421 0.69 2.17 11.78
N VAL A 422 1.79 1.93 12.48
CA VAL A 422 2.89 1.13 11.92
C VAL A 422 2.42 -0.31 11.73
N PRO A 423 2.51 -0.86 10.51
CA PRO A 423 2.15 -2.24 10.23
C PRO A 423 2.97 -3.23 11.07
N GLU A 424 2.45 -4.46 11.22
CA GLU A 424 3.21 -5.54 11.83
C GLU A 424 4.54 -5.76 11.10
N HIS A 425 5.57 -6.09 11.87
CA HIS A 425 6.91 -6.40 11.36
C HIS A 425 6.82 -7.50 10.29
N PRO A 426 7.36 -7.30 9.07
CA PRO A 426 7.30 -8.23 7.94
C PRO A 426 7.89 -9.61 8.23
#